data_7f2babd0337bb7c212b5733f65edf5ff
#
_entry.id   7f2babd0337bb7c212b5733f65edf5ff
#
_cell.length_a   1.000
_cell.length_b   1.000
_cell.length_c   1.000
_cell.angle_alpha   90.00
_cell.angle_beta   90.00
_cell.angle_gamma   90.00
#
_symmetry.space_group_name_H-M   'P 1'
#
loop_
_entity.id
_entity.type
_entity.pdbx_description
1 polymer ?
#
loop_
_entity_poly.entity_id
_entity_poly.type
_entity_poly.pdbx_seq_one_letter_code
_entity_poly.pdbx_strand_id
1 'polypeptide(L)'
;MSRLLVIGCGGVASVAIRKCCQNSDVFTEIMIASRTKEKCDALKEKIESTTKTKIETAKIDADNAAEVAELIRAYKPDAVLNVALPYQDLTIMDACLEAGADYIDTANYEAEDTEDPTWRAIYEKRCKEKGFTAYFDYSWQWAYDEKFKEAGLTALLGTGFDPGVTSVFSAYALKHYFDEIHTIDILDCNGGGHGYPFATNFNPEINLREVSANGSYWEDGHWVETEPMEFKSVYDFPEVGKKDMYLLHHEEIESLAKNIPGVQRIRFFMTFGQSYLTHMKCLENVGMLSTAPVEFNGQEIVPIQFLKALLPDPASLGPRTVGKTNIGCIFTGVKDGKEKSIYIYNVCDHQECYKEVESQAISYTTGVPAMIGSMMVVTGQWKKPGVFNVEEFDPDPYMEALNKWGLPWKVCEDPELVKVWKANED
;
A
#
# COMPACT_ATOMS: atom_id res chain seq x y z
N MET A 1 -10.31 -22.78 11.96
CA MET A 1 -10.45 -21.69 12.94
C MET A 1 -9.14 -20.98 12.95
N SER A 2 -9.10 -19.72 12.58
CA SER A 2 -7.84 -18.98 12.50
C SER A 2 -7.82 -17.80 13.45
N ARG A 3 -6.61 -17.51 13.95
CA ARG A 3 -6.26 -16.39 14.79
C ARG A 3 -5.40 -15.42 14.02
N LEU A 4 -5.78 -14.15 13.99
CA LEU A 4 -5.01 -13.10 13.35
C LEU A 4 -4.54 -12.07 14.40
N LEU A 5 -3.24 -11.77 14.42
CA LEU A 5 -2.72 -10.61 15.14
C LEU A 5 -2.61 -9.45 14.14
N VAL A 6 -3.30 -8.36 14.42
CA VAL A 6 -3.22 -7.13 13.60
C VAL A 6 -2.41 -6.10 14.36
N ILE A 7 -1.27 -5.71 13.79
CA ILE A 7 -0.40 -4.65 14.34
C ILE A 7 -0.69 -3.36 13.57
N GLY A 8 -1.27 -2.40 14.26
CA GLY A 8 -1.77 -1.14 13.72
C GLY A 8 -3.23 -0.90 14.08
N CYS A 9 -3.63 0.36 14.23
CA CYS A 9 -5.01 0.76 14.55
C CYS A 9 -5.35 2.11 13.88
N GLY A 10 -4.90 2.30 12.62
CA GLY A 10 -5.21 3.43 11.77
C GLY A 10 -6.43 3.18 10.87
N GLY A 11 -6.60 4.02 9.85
CA GLY A 11 -7.71 3.92 8.90
C GLY A 11 -7.76 2.58 8.15
N VAL A 12 -6.63 2.15 7.58
CA VAL A 12 -6.50 0.85 6.89
C VAL A 12 -6.78 -0.31 7.84
N ALA A 13 -6.16 -0.30 9.04
CA ALA A 13 -6.38 -1.32 10.05
C ALA A 13 -7.86 -1.44 10.44
N SER A 14 -8.55 -0.31 10.62
CA SER A 14 -9.99 -0.29 10.95
C SER A 14 -10.82 -1.01 9.90
N VAL A 15 -10.54 -0.78 8.61
CA VAL A 15 -11.23 -1.47 7.50
C VAL A 15 -10.89 -2.97 7.50
N ALA A 16 -9.61 -3.33 7.54
CA ALA A 16 -9.16 -4.72 7.52
C ALA A 16 -9.80 -5.53 8.67
N ILE A 17 -9.80 -4.97 9.89
CA ILE A 17 -10.39 -5.61 11.08
C ILE A 17 -11.91 -5.79 10.89
N ARG A 18 -12.63 -4.76 10.43
CA ARG A 18 -14.08 -4.88 10.17
C ARG A 18 -14.38 -5.93 9.11
N LYS A 19 -13.58 -6.00 8.04
CA LYS A 19 -13.72 -7.03 7.00
C LYS A 19 -13.39 -8.43 7.51
N CYS A 20 -12.38 -8.59 8.35
CA CYS A 20 -12.14 -9.86 9.05
C CYS A 20 -13.33 -10.27 9.91
N CYS A 21 -13.94 -9.31 10.63
CA CYS A 21 -15.13 -9.54 11.45
C CYS A 21 -16.37 -9.89 10.62
N GLN A 22 -16.50 -9.36 9.40
CA GLN A 22 -17.55 -9.79 8.46
C GLN A 22 -17.31 -11.22 7.93
N ASN A 23 -16.06 -11.68 7.93
CA ASN A 23 -15.64 -13.03 7.52
C ASN A 23 -15.32 -13.93 8.74
N SER A 24 -16.22 -13.94 9.73
CA SER A 24 -16.04 -14.63 11.02
C SER A 24 -15.93 -16.17 10.91
N ASP A 25 -16.31 -16.76 9.79
CA ASP A 25 -16.13 -18.19 9.54
C ASP A 25 -14.65 -18.55 9.29
N VAL A 26 -13.87 -17.59 8.78
CA VAL A 26 -12.41 -17.72 8.63
C VAL A 26 -11.71 -17.15 9.85
N PHE A 27 -11.95 -15.89 10.19
CA PHE A 27 -11.30 -15.19 11.31
C PHE A 27 -12.12 -15.34 12.59
N THR A 28 -11.85 -16.41 13.34
CA THR A 28 -12.61 -16.70 14.57
C THR A 28 -12.13 -15.90 15.77
N GLU A 29 -10.86 -15.52 15.79
CA GLU A 29 -10.25 -14.69 16.82
C GLU A 29 -9.32 -13.65 16.19
N ILE A 30 -9.37 -12.40 16.66
CA ILE A 30 -8.48 -11.32 16.25
C ILE A 30 -7.94 -10.63 17.49
N MET A 31 -6.63 -10.35 17.49
CA MET A 31 -6.03 -9.42 18.44
C MET A 31 -5.61 -8.14 17.70
N ILE A 32 -6.04 -6.99 18.22
CA ILE A 32 -5.66 -5.67 17.70
C ILE A 32 -4.60 -5.10 18.64
N ALA A 33 -3.42 -4.80 18.09
CA ALA A 33 -2.30 -4.29 18.88
C ALA A 33 -1.74 -2.99 18.30
N SER A 34 -1.49 -2.00 19.16
CA SER A 34 -0.84 -0.76 18.78
C SER A 34 -0.21 -0.06 19.99
N ARG A 35 0.57 0.99 19.75
CA ARG A 35 1.15 1.83 20.83
C ARG A 35 0.07 2.49 21.70
N THR A 36 -1.09 2.77 21.11
CA THR A 36 -2.24 3.40 21.81
C THR A 36 -3.34 2.37 21.96
N LYS A 37 -3.30 1.62 23.07
CA LYS A 37 -4.29 0.56 23.37
C LYS A 37 -5.73 1.09 23.39
N GLU A 38 -5.93 2.31 23.83
CA GLU A 38 -7.24 2.97 23.92
C GLU A 38 -7.93 3.08 22.55
N LYS A 39 -7.16 3.27 21.47
CA LYS A 39 -7.69 3.23 20.09
C LYS A 39 -8.17 1.83 19.72
N CYS A 40 -7.43 0.80 20.11
CA CYS A 40 -7.81 -0.59 19.88
C CYS A 40 -9.07 -0.96 20.64
N ASP A 41 -9.15 -0.55 21.91
CA ASP A 41 -10.33 -0.78 22.78
C ASP A 41 -11.57 -0.07 22.20
N ALA A 42 -11.44 1.18 21.76
CA ALA A 42 -12.53 1.94 21.16
C ALA A 42 -13.01 1.31 19.82
N LEU A 43 -12.11 0.78 19.01
CA LEU A 43 -12.48 0.07 17.79
C LEU A 43 -13.19 -1.26 18.11
N LYS A 44 -12.67 -2.03 19.07
CA LYS A 44 -13.32 -3.25 19.56
C LYS A 44 -14.73 -2.97 20.03
N GLU A 45 -14.94 -1.97 20.89
CA GLU A 45 -16.26 -1.62 21.43
C GLU A 45 -17.29 -1.34 20.32
N LYS A 46 -16.87 -0.70 19.23
CA LYS A 46 -17.76 -0.41 18.09
C LYS A 46 -18.20 -1.64 17.30
N ILE A 47 -17.40 -2.70 17.26
CA ILE A 47 -17.64 -3.82 16.33
C ILE A 47 -17.95 -5.15 17.02
N GLU A 48 -17.56 -5.36 18.28
CA GLU A 48 -17.71 -6.66 18.95
C GLU A 48 -19.17 -7.16 19.04
N SER A 49 -20.13 -6.25 19.11
CA SER A 49 -21.56 -6.60 19.14
C SER A 49 -22.13 -7.03 17.78
N THR A 50 -21.42 -6.77 16.69
CA THR A 50 -21.88 -7.02 15.30
C THR A 50 -21.22 -8.24 14.65
N THR A 51 -20.33 -8.92 15.35
CA THR A 51 -19.56 -10.04 14.82
C THR A 51 -19.58 -11.25 15.74
N LYS A 52 -19.26 -12.42 15.18
CA LYS A 52 -18.98 -13.64 15.96
C LYS A 52 -17.49 -13.81 16.25
N THR A 53 -16.63 -13.02 15.59
CA THR A 53 -15.20 -13.01 15.81
C THR A 53 -14.89 -12.53 17.23
N LYS A 54 -14.13 -13.29 17.99
CA LYS A 54 -13.64 -12.86 19.30
C LYS A 54 -12.54 -11.82 19.10
N ILE A 55 -12.66 -10.66 19.76
CA ILE A 55 -11.71 -9.56 19.63
C ILE A 55 -10.98 -9.35 20.96
N GLU A 56 -9.65 -9.38 20.92
CA GLU A 56 -8.77 -8.98 22.01
C GLU A 56 -7.96 -7.74 21.63
N THR A 57 -7.43 -7.04 22.60
CA THR A 57 -6.61 -5.83 22.37
C THR A 57 -5.35 -5.89 23.20
N ALA A 58 -4.25 -5.36 22.67
CA ALA A 58 -2.99 -5.26 23.37
C ALA A 58 -2.33 -3.90 23.11
N LYS A 59 -1.48 -3.48 24.06
CA LYS A 59 -0.50 -2.42 23.82
C LYS A 59 0.77 -3.09 23.31
N ILE A 60 1.38 -2.51 22.27
CA ILE A 60 2.63 -3.03 21.69
C ILE A 60 3.46 -1.87 21.12
N ASP A 61 4.76 -1.94 21.30
CA ASP A 61 5.71 -1.13 20.56
C ASP A 61 6.28 -1.99 19.41
N ALA A 62 5.87 -1.68 18.17
CA ALA A 62 6.27 -2.44 16.99
C ALA A 62 7.75 -2.19 16.59
N ASP A 63 8.42 -1.21 17.19
CA ASP A 63 9.86 -0.99 17.02
C ASP A 63 10.68 -1.94 17.92
N ASN A 64 10.04 -2.68 18.82
CA ASN A 64 10.65 -3.64 19.72
C ASN A 64 10.35 -5.09 19.33
N ALA A 65 11.22 -5.72 18.54
CA ALA A 65 11.05 -7.10 18.08
C ALA A 65 10.82 -8.11 19.20
N ALA A 66 11.50 -7.96 20.35
CA ALA A 66 11.34 -8.89 21.48
C ALA A 66 9.95 -8.80 22.12
N GLU A 67 9.40 -7.58 22.25
CA GLU A 67 8.03 -7.36 22.74
C GLU A 67 7.00 -7.94 21.79
N VAL A 68 7.17 -7.73 20.49
CA VAL A 68 6.30 -8.31 19.45
C VAL A 68 6.36 -9.83 19.45
N ALA A 69 7.56 -10.44 19.55
CA ALA A 69 7.74 -11.87 19.62
C ALA A 69 7.10 -12.49 20.89
N GLU A 70 7.19 -11.80 22.02
CA GLU A 70 6.53 -12.23 23.26
C GLU A 70 5.00 -12.22 23.10
N LEU A 71 4.42 -11.19 22.48
CA LEU A 71 3.00 -11.12 22.21
C LEU A 71 2.55 -12.25 21.26
N ILE A 72 3.31 -12.51 20.18
CA ILE A 72 3.03 -13.60 19.25
C ILE A 72 3.04 -14.96 19.99
N ARG A 73 4.06 -15.23 20.83
CA ARG A 73 4.12 -16.50 21.62
C ARG A 73 2.96 -16.63 22.60
N ALA A 74 2.52 -15.53 23.20
CA ALA A 74 1.41 -15.54 24.15
C ALA A 74 0.06 -15.74 23.44
N TYR A 75 -0.19 -15.05 22.36
CA TYR A 75 -1.46 -15.11 21.62
C TYR A 75 -1.54 -16.30 20.66
N LYS A 76 -0.42 -16.74 20.10
CA LYS A 76 -0.28 -17.83 19.12
C LYS A 76 -1.17 -17.62 17.89
N PRO A 77 -0.99 -16.52 17.14
CA PRO A 77 -1.71 -16.31 15.90
C PRO A 77 -1.23 -17.26 14.81
N ASP A 78 -2.08 -17.56 13.83
CA ASP A 78 -1.71 -18.24 12.59
C ASP A 78 -0.90 -17.33 11.68
N ALA A 79 -1.23 -16.01 11.70
CA ALA A 79 -0.51 -14.99 10.95
C ALA A 79 -0.54 -13.64 11.67
N VAL A 80 0.44 -12.79 11.35
CA VAL A 80 0.54 -11.39 11.77
C VAL A 80 0.28 -10.52 10.56
N LEU A 81 -0.76 -9.68 10.63
CA LEU A 81 -1.02 -8.63 9.65
C LEU A 81 -0.41 -7.32 10.15
N ASN A 82 0.62 -6.85 9.46
CA ASN A 82 1.23 -5.56 9.71
C ASN A 82 0.52 -4.47 8.86
N VAL A 83 -0.18 -3.58 9.52
CA VAL A 83 -0.78 -2.36 8.99
C VAL A 83 -0.41 -1.15 9.84
N ALA A 84 0.80 -1.21 10.42
CA ALA A 84 1.48 -0.10 11.07
C ALA A 84 2.14 0.80 10.01
N LEU A 85 3.29 1.39 10.33
CA LEU A 85 4.06 2.14 9.34
C LEU A 85 5.12 1.22 8.71
N PRO A 86 5.58 1.51 7.50
CA PRO A 86 6.56 0.67 6.79
C PRO A 86 7.92 0.58 7.50
N TYR A 87 8.22 1.50 8.40
CA TYR A 87 9.45 1.49 9.22
C TYR A 87 9.55 0.26 10.14
N GLN A 88 8.42 -0.35 10.54
CA GLN A 88 8.37 -1.47 11.46
C GLN A 88 8.42 -2.85 10.77
N ASP A 89 8.43 -2.92 9.44
CA ASP A 89 8.30 -4.17 8.70
C ASP A 89 9.36 -5.20 9.10
N LEU A 90 10.65 -4.80 9.07
CA LEU A 90 11.74 -5.74 9.38
C LEU A 90 11.72 -6.17 10.84
N THR A 91 11.37 -5.27 11.75
CA THR A 91 11.25 -5.57 13.18
C THR A 91 10.15 -6.61 13.45
N ILE A 92 9.00 -6.47 12.76
CA ILE A 92 7.89 -7.42 12.88
C ILE A 92 8.23 -8.75 12.19
N MET A 93 8.94 -8.73 11.03
CA MET A 93 9.42 -9.95 10.36
C MET A 93 10.39 -10.74 11.26
N ASP A 94 11.33 -10.06 11.95
CA ASP A 94 12.21 -10.70 12.91
C ASP A 94 11.43 -11.36 14.05
N ALA A 95 10.42 -10.67 14.60
CA ALA A 95 9.56 -11.21 15.64
C ALA A 95 8.74 -12.42 15.17
N CYS A 96 8.22 -12.39 13.93
CA CYS A 96 7.51 -13.50 13.32
C CYS A 96 8.41 -14.75 13.17
N LEU A 97 9.64 -14.57 12.71
CA LEU A 97 10.63 -15.66 12.61
C LEU A 97 10.96 -16.23 13.98
N GLU A 98 11.20 -15.38 14.99
CA GLU A 98 11.54 -15.80 16.35
C GLU A 98 10.40 -16.56 17.04
N ALA A 99 9.15 -16.17 16.78
CA ALA A 99 7.98 -16.71 17.46
C ALA A 99 7.21 -17.77 16.64
N GLY A 100 7.51 -17.93 15.35
CA GLY A 100 6.93 -18.95 14.47
C GLY A 100 5.53 -18.61 13.96
N ALA A 101 5.34 -17.39 13.41
CA ALA A 101 4.10 -16.95 12.78
C ALA A 101 4.33 -16.49 11.33
N ASP A 102 3.33 -16.67 10.46
CA ASP A 102 3.36 -16.09 9.12
C ASP A 102 3.26 -14.55 9.18
N TYR A 103 3.88 -13.86 8.23
CA TYR A 103 3.92 -12.40 8.13
C TYR A 103 3.14 -11.91 6.91
N ILE A 104 2.45 -10.79 7.05
CA ILE A 104 1.65 -10.16 5.97
C ILE A 104 1.74 -8.65 6.15
N ASP A 105 1.95 -7.91 5.05
CA ASP A 105 1.90 -6.44 5.05
C ASP A 105 1.13 -5.87 3.84
N THR A 106 1.03 -4.55 3.77
CA THR A 106 0.32 -3.80 2.73
C THR A 106 1.21 -2.82 1.96
N ALA A 107 2.48 -2.75 2.29
CA ALA A 107 3.48 -1.88 1.68
C ALA A 107 4.85 -2.54 1.76
N ASN A 108 5.89 -1.91 1.24
CA ASN A 108 7.25 -2.39 1.46
C ASN A 108 7.95 -1.61 2.59
N TYR A 109 9.07 -2.15 3.04
CA TYR A 109 9.91 -1.49 4.05
C TYR A 109 10.41 -0.14 3.53
N GLU A 110 10.21 0.86 4.35
CA GLU A 110 10.81 2.18 4.20
C GLU A 110 11.75 2.42 5.38
N ALA A 111 13.00 2.73 5.08
CA ALA A 111 13.93 3.08 6.12
C ALA A 111 13.59 4.43 6.72
N GLU A 112 13.65 4.55 8.04
CA GLU A 112 13.58 5.85 8.68
C GLU A 112 14.72 6.74 8.19
N ASP A 113 14.41 8.01 7.91
CA ASP A 113 15.44 9.02 7.64
C ASP A 113 16.24 9.24 8.92
N THR A 114 17.37 8.56 9.00
CA THR A 114 18.23 8.56 10.17
C THR A 114 19.55 9.26 9.88
N GLU A 115 20.05 9.98 10.87
CA GLU A 115 21.37 10.58 10.88
C GLU A 115 22.50 9.54 11.13
N ASP A 116 22.16 8.25 11.39
CA ASP A 116 23.16 7.21 11.56
C ASP A 116 24.02 7.07 10.30
N PRO A 117 25.33 7.42 10.36
CA PRO A 117 26.18 7.42 9.17
C PRO A 117 26.37 6.03 8.57
N THR A 118 26.31 4.99 9.40
CA THR A 118 26.48 3.59 8.95
C THR A 118 25.28 3.16 8.12
N TRP A 119 24.09 3.45 8.64
CA TRP A 119 22.85 3.13 7.95
C TRP A 119 22.72 3.92 6.64
N ARG A 120 22.98 5.24 6.68
CA ARG A 120 22.96 6.12 5.49
C ARG A 120 23.90 5.60 4.40
N ALA A 121 25.12 5.17 4.74
CA ALA A 121 26.08 4.62 3.78
C ALA A 121 25.56 3.33 3.11
N ILE A 122 24.88 2.46 3.85
CA ILE A 122 24.25 1.23 3.30
C ILE A 122 23.13 1.62 2.33
N TYR A 123 22.27 2.54 2.71
CA TYR A 123 21.16 3.02 1.91
C TYR A 123 21.63 3.69 0.60
N GLU A 124 22.58 4.64 0.70
CA GLU A 124 23.16 5.31 -0.47
C GLU A 124 23.83 4.32 -1.45
N LYS A 125 24.48 3.29 -0.91
CA LYS A 125 25.04 2.22 -1.74
C LYS A 125 23.95 1.48 -2.52
N ARG A 126 22.82 1.13 -1.87
CA ARG A 126 21.69 0.44 -2.51
C ARG A 126 21.04 1.32 -3.59
N CYS A 127 20.80 2.59 -3.30
CA CYS A 127 20.27 3.53 -4.29
C CYS A 127 21.16 3.62 -5.53
N LYS A 128 22.49 3.68 -5.32
CA LYS A 128 23.45 3.69 -6.43
C LYS A 128 23.45 2.39 -7.22
N GLU A 129 23.34 1.25 -6.57
CA GLU A 129 23.27 -0.06 -7.23
C GLU A 129 21.98 -0.22 -8.07
N LYS A 130 20.88 0.38 -7.64
CA LYS A 130 19.60 0.41 -8.37
C LYS A 130 19.58 1.44 -9.51
N GLY A 131 20.41 2.47 -9.44
CA GLY A 131 20.42 3.55 -10.42
C GLY A 131 19.34 4.62 -10.21
N PHE A 132 18.73 4.68 -9.05
CA PHE A 132 17.76 5.73 -8.65
C PHE A 132 17.72 5.93 -7.14
N THR A 133 17.10 7.02 -6.70
CA THR A 133 16.91 7.36 -5.29
C THR A 133 15.48 7.05 -4.88
N ALA A 134 15.29 6.03 -4.05
CA ALA A 134 14.00 5.71 -3.43
C ALA A 134 14.19 5.46 -1.93
N TYR A 135 13.23 5.91 -1.12
CA TYR A 135 13.24 5.66 0.33
C TYR A 135 12.78 4.25 0.67
N PHE A 136 11.96 3.61 -0.17
CA PHE A 136 11.37 2.30 0.00
C PHE A 136 11.97 1.30 -0.99
N ASP A 137 12.15 0.06 -0.52
CA ASP A 137 12.92 -0.96 -1.24
C ASP A 137 12.54 -2.36 -0.76
N TYR A 138 11.92 -3.17 -1.62
CA TYR A 138 11.59 -4.56 -1.31
C TYR A 138 12.82 -5.45 -1.07
N SER A 139 13.99 -5.09 -1.56
CA SER A 139 15.18 -5.94 -1.40
C SER A 139 15.56 -6.18 0.08
N TRP A 140 15.15 -5.31 0.99
CA TRP A 140 15.32 -5.51 2.43
C TRP A 140 14.47 -6.70 2.93
N GLN A 141 13.23 -6.77 2.51
CA GLN A 141 12.31 -7.85 2.90
C GLN A 141 12.62 -9.14 2.13
N TRP A 142 12.97 -9.08 0.84
CA TRP A 142 13.39 -10.25 0.06
C TRP A 142 14.65 -10.91 0.63
N ALA A 143 15.53 -10.18 1.32
CA ALA A 143 16.69 -10.73 1.99
C ALA A 143 16.34 -11.72 3.14
N TYR A 144 15.10 -11.74 3.59
CA TYR A 144 14.58 -12.68 4.59
C TYR A 144 14.13 -14.03 4.02
N ASP A 145 14.11 -14.19 2.69
CA ASP A 145 13.52 -15.35 2.02
C ASP A 145 14.05 -16.70 2.56
N GLU A 146 15.37 -16.86 2.64
CA GLU A 146 15.97 -18.10 3.15
C GLU A 146 15.62 -18.35 4.63
N LYS A 147 15.55 -17.31 5.45
CA LYS A 147 15.16 -17.45 6.86
C LYS A 147 13.72 -17.95 6.99
N PHE A 148 12.78 -17.40 6.19
CA PHE A 148 11.38 -17.84 6.17
C PHE A 148 11.23 -19.26 5.60
N LYS A 149 12.03 -19.64 4.59
CA LYS A 149 12.09 -21.01 4.07
C LYS A 149 12.54 -22.01 5.12
N GLU A 150 13.64 -21.71 5.82
CA GLU A 150 14.18 -22.57 6.88
C GLU A 150 13.21 -22.71 8.05
N ALA A 151 12.48 -21.66 8.41
CA ALA A 151 11.46 -21.67 9.44
C ALA A 151 10.15 -22.35 9.01
N GLY A 152 9.95 -22.64 7.72
CA GLY A 152 8.71 -23.17 7.17
C GLY A 152 7.55 -22.17 7.20
N LEU A 153 7.84 -20.86 7.23
CA LEU A 153 6.89 -19.77 7.34
C LEU A 153 6.72 -19.03 5.99
N THR A 154 5.58 -18.38 5.85
CA THR A 154 5.26 -17.53 4.71
C THR A 154 5.33 -16.06 5.11
N ALA A 155 6.00 -15.22 4.31
CA ALA A 155 5.80 -13.78 4.32
C ALA A 155 5.13 -13.36 3.01
N LEU A 156 3.95 -12.74 3.10
CA LEU A 156 3.20 -12.18 1.98
C LEU A 156 3.33 -10.67 2.00
N LEU A 157 3.98 -10.12 0.96
CA LEU A 157 4.29 -8.70 0.88
C LEU A 157 3.33 -7.93 -0.03
N GLY A 158 2.98 -6.72 0.41
CA GLY A 158 2.27 -5.76 -0.41
C GLY A 158 0.84 -6.16 -0.74
N THR A 159 0.05 -6.68 0.23
CA THR A 159 -1.37 -6.99 -0.02
C THR A 159 -2.28 -5.79 0.31
N GLY A 160 -1.94 -4.63 -0.28
CA GLY A 160 -2.77 -3.43 -0.34
C GLY A 160 -3.53 -3.32 -1.67
N PHE A 161 -3.79 -2.10 -2.12
CA PHE A 161 -4.31 -1.92 -3.48
C PHE A 161 -3.17 -1.70 -4.47
N ASP A 162 -2.38 -0.70 -4.22
CA ASP A 162 -1.11 -0.34 -4.84
C ASP A 162 -0.09 -0.05 -3.70
N PRO A 163 0.82 -1.01 -3.48
CA PRO A 163 0.96 -2.34 -4.06
C PRO A 163 -0.13 -3.34 -3.62
N GLY A 164 -0.43 -4.31 -4.47
CA GLY A 164 -1.28 -5.43 -4.12
C GLY A 164 -2.31 -5.80 -5.19
N VAL A 165 -3.49 -5.20 -5.21
CA VAL A 165 -4.53 -5.49 -6.23
C VAL A 165 -4.01 -5.22 -7.64
N THR A 166 -3.23 -4.16 -7.85
CA THR A 166 -2.56 -3.84 -9.12
C THR A 166 -1.60 -4.94 -9.56
N SER A 167 -0.87 -5.52 -8.61
CA SER A 167 0.03 -6.65 -8.84
C SER A 167 -0.74 -7.94 -9.16
N VAL A 168 -1.85 -8.20 -8.45
CA VAL A 168 -2.74 -9.34 -8.75
C VAL A 168 -3.43 -9.15 -10.10
N PHE A 169 -3.83 -7.92 -10.48
CA PHE A 169 -4.34 -7.62 -11.83
C PHE A 169 -3.31 -7.96 -12.90
N SER A 170 -2.03 -7.70 -12.63
CA SER A 170 -0.93 -8.01 -13.56
C SER A 170 -0.76 -9.53 -13.76
N ALA A 171 -0.76 -10.30 -12.67
CA ALA A 171 -0.72 -11.77 -12.73
C ALA A 171 -1.97 -12.34 -13.42
N TYR A 172 -3.14 -11.76 -13.13
CA TYR A 172 -4.41 -12.18 -13.75
C TYR A 172 -4.44 -11.86 -15.24
N ALA A 173 -3.97 -10.68 -15.65
CA ALA A 173 -3.85 -10.30 -17.04
C ALA A 173 -2.91 -11.25 -17.81
N LEU A 174 -1.73 -11.55 -17.24
CA LEU A 174 -0.79 -12.50 -17.83
C LEU A 174 -1.40 -13.89 -17.97
N LYS A 175 -2.11 -14.38 -16.97
CA LYS A 175 -2.73 -15.71 -16.98
C LYS A 175 -3.85 -15.84 -18.01
N HIS A 176 -4.72 -14.83 -18.15
CA HIS A 176 -5.98 -14.96 -18.89
C HIS A 176 -6.04 -14.18 -20.20
N TYR A 177 -5.30 -13.08 -20.34
CA TYR A 177 -5.43 -12.15 -21.45
C TYR A 177 -4.22 -12.05 -22.36
N PHE A 178 -3.04 -12.42 -21.87
CA PHE A 178 -1.79 -12.24 -22.61
C PHE A 178 -0.95 -13.52 -22.61
N ASP A 179 -0.18 -13.73 -23.69
CA ASP A 179 0.92 -14.67 -23.72
C ASP A 179 2.21 -13.95 -23.22
N GLU A 180 2.30 -12.64 -23.47
CA GLU A 180 3.38 -11.77 -23.04
C GLU A 180 2.85 -10.35 -22.81
N ILE A 181 3.17 -9.77 -21.66
CA ILE A 181 2.86 -8.37 -21.31
C ILE A 181 4.08 -7.52 -21.63
N HIS A 182 3.93 -6.51 -22.49
CA HIS A 182 4.99 -5.58 -22.82
C HIS A 182 5.02 -4.35 -21.92
N THR A 183 3.85 -3.76 -21.63
CA THR A 183 3.79 -2.57 -20.78
C THR A 183 2.69 -2.65 -19.75
N ILE A 184 2.93 -2.03 -18.59
CA ILE A 184 1.98 -1.85 -17.50
C ILE A 184 1.97 -0.37 -17.13
N ASP A 185 0.84 0.30 -17.30
CA ASP A 185 0.61 1.64 -16.76
C ASP A 185 -0.39 1.52 -15.60
N ILE A 186 0.06 1.78 -14.40
CA ILE A 186 -0.73 1.74 -13.16
C ILE A 186 -1.29 3.13 -12.94
N LEU A 187 -2.61 3.23 -12.73
CA LEU A 187 -3.32 4.49 -12.59
C LEU A 187 -4.08 4.52 -11.27
N ASP A 188 -3.66 5.36 -10.35
CA ASP A 188 -4.38 5.65 -9.10
C ASP A 188 -5.10 6.98 -9.21
N CYS A 189 -6.43 6.91 -9.26
CA CYS A 189 -7.30 8.07 -9.31
C CYS A 189 -8.18 8.17 -8.08
N ASN A 190 -7.96 9.21 -7.28
CA ASN A 190 -8.92 9.68 -6.29
C ASN A 190 -9.68 10.89 -6.84
N GLY A 191 -10.89 10.66 -7.37
CA GLY A 191 -11.80 11.72 -7.82
C GLY A 191 -12.65 12.32 -6.69
N GLY A 192 -12.43 11.90 -5.43
CA GLY A 192 -13.18 12.38 -4.27
C GLY A 192 -12.73 13.74 -3.76
N GLY A 193 -13.59 14.37 -2.96
CA GLY A 193 -13.31 15.64 -2.31
C GLY A 193 -13.85 15.68 -0.89
N HIS A 194 -13.01 16.11 0.06
CA HIS A 194 -13.32 16.21 1.50
C HIS A 194 -13.63 17.64 1.97
N GLY A 195 -13.49 18.65 1.07
CA GLY A 195 -13.81 20.05 1.34
C GLY A 195 -12.78 20.83 2.17
N TYR A 196 -11.62 20.24 2.55
CA TYR A 196 -10.49 20.99 3.06
C TYR A 196 -9.67 21.58 1.90
N PRO A 197 -9.10 22.78 2.05
CA PRO A 197 -8.16 23.33 1.05
C PRO A 197 -6.94 22.45 0.82
N PHE A 198 -6.45 21.82 1.91
CA PHE A 198 -5.33 20.89 1.91
C PHE A 198 -5.51 19.84 3.01
N ALA A 199 -5.43 18.57 2.66
CA ALA A 199 -5.36 17.42 3.55
C ALA A 199 -4.88 16.22 2.75
N THR A 200 -4.36 15.21 3.42
CA THR A 200 -3.93 13.94 2.83
C THR A 200 -4.92 12.84 3.14
N ASN A 201 -5.09 11.88 2.24
CA ASN A 201 -6.07 10.80 2.40
C ASN A 201 -5.53 9.60 3.19
N PHE A 202 -4.22 9.53 3.38
CA PHE A 202 -3.52 8.57 4.24
C PHE A 202 -2.45 9.31 5.08
N ASN A 203 -1.50 8.60 5.70
CA ASN A 203 -0.51 9.21 6.60
C ASN A 203 0.13 10.45 5.95
N PRO A 204 0.00 11.64 6.54
CA PRO A 204 0.47 12.88 5.91
C PRO A 204 1.98 12.87 5.61
N GLU A 205 2.79 12.33 6.50
CA GLU A 205 4.23 12.27 6.32
C GLU A 205 4.62 11.40 5.12
N ILE A 206 4.08 10.18 5.04
CA ILE A 206 4.33 9.28 3.92
C ILE A 206 3.88 9.92 2.60
N ASN A 207 2.64 10.43 2.56
CA ASN A 207 2.12 11.09 1.35
C ASN A 207 2.96 12.28 0.90
N LEU A 208 3.36 13.16 1.83
CA LEU A 208 4.14 14.35 1.50
C LEU A 208 5.55 14.00 1.00
N ARG A 209 6.20 12.98 1.60
CA ARG A 209 7.52 12.50 1.17
C ARG A 209 7.47 11.83 -0.19
N GLU A 210 6.49 10.96 -0.42
CA GLU A 210 6.27 10.27 -1.69
C GLU A 210 6.08 11.28 -2.84
N VAL A 211 5.20 12.25 -2.68
CA VAL A 211 4.88 13.25 -3.73
C VAL A 211 6.04 14.22 -3.98
N SER A 212 6.88 14.51 -2.99
CA SER A 212 8.06 15.38 -3.13
C SER A 212 9.33 14.63 -3.55
N ALA A 213 9.33 13.31 -3.58
CA ALA A 213 10.46 12.51 -4.02
C ALA A 213 10.60 12.50 -5.55
N ASN A 214 11.80 12.13 -6.03
CA ASN A 214 12.01 11.84 -7.44
C ASN A 214 11.06 10.73 -7.90
N GLY A 215 10.49 10.89 -9.08
CA GLY A 215 9.77 9.83 -9.75
C GLY A 215 10.73 8.81 -10.35
N SER A 216 10.27 7.60 -10.60
CA SER A 216 11.00 6.63 -11.40
C SER A 216 10.08 5.60 -12.02
N TYR A 217 10.52 5.01 -13.11
CA TYR A 217 9.80 3.95 -13.79
C TYR A 217 10.78 2.94 -14.39
N TRP A 218 10.27 1.74 -14.69
CA TRP A 218 11.04 0.69 -15.33
C TRP A 218 10.88 0.75 -16.86
N GLU A 219 11.98 0.71 -17.60
CA GLU A 219 11.99 0.69 -19.07
C GLU A 219 13.19 -0.08 -19.59
N ASP A 220 12.96 -1.05 -20.48
CA ASP A 220 13.97 -1.84 -21.19
C ASP A 220 15.08 -2.42 -20.29
N GLY A 221 14.69 -2.94 -19.14
CA GLY A 221 15.62 -3.63 -18.23
C GLY A 221 16.37 -2.70 -17.26
N HIS A 222 16.00 -1.42 -17.18
CA HIS A 222 16.65 -0.47 -16.28
C HIS A 222 15.66 0.54 -15.68
N TRP A 223 16.10 1.19 -14.59
CA TRP A 223 15.36 2.27 -13.98
C TRP A 223 15.62 3.60 -14.68
N VAL A 224 14.56 4.39 -14.86
CA VAL A 224 14.63 5.77 -15.35
C VAL A 224 14.13 6.67 -14.23
N GLU A 225 15.03 7.48 -13.67
CA GLU A 225 14.70 8.46 -12.62
C GLU A 225 14.26 9.79 -13.27
N THR A 226 13.31 10.47 -12.63
CA THR A 226 12.75 11.75 -13.08
C THR A 226 12.74 12.74 -11.90
N GLU A 227 12.67 14.04 -12.22
CA GLU A 227 12.39 15.04 -11.19
C GLU A 227 10.98 14.85 -10.61
N PRO A 228 10.71 15.33 -9.38
CA PRO A 228 9.38 15.24 -8.78
C PRO A 228 8.32 15.86 -9.68
N MET A 229 7.25 15.10 -9.98
CA MET A 229 6.13 15.58 -10.82
C MET A 229 6.51 16.04 -12.23
N GLU A 230 7.66 15.61 -12.77
CA GLU A 230 8.18 16.06 -14.08
C GLU A 230 7.24 15.70 -15.22
N PHE A 231 6.66 14.50 -15.17
CA PHE A 231 5.78 13.99 -16.22
C PHE A 231 4.33 13.95 -15.77
N LYS A 232 3.45 14.37 -16.68
CA LYS A 232 2.02 14.39 -16.46
C LYS A 232 1.27 13.76 -17.63
N SER A 233 0.02 13.39 -17.37
CA SER A 233 -0.95 12.94 -18.35
C SER A 233 -2.35 13.41 -17.96
N VAL A 234 -3.28 13.37 -18.90
CA VAL A 234 -4.72 13.50 -18.63
C VAL A 234 -5.40 12.22 -19.06
N TYR A 235 -6.20 11.63 -18.18
CA TYR A 235 -6.92 10.39 -18.47
C TYR A 235 -8.40 10.54 -18.15
N ASP A 236 -9.27 9.93 -18.98
CA ASP A 236 -10.73 9.93 -18.77
C ASP A 236 -11.10 8.64 -18.02
N PHE A 237 -11.07 8.72 -16.69
CA PHE A 237 -11.31 7.58 -15.81
C PHE A 237 -12.78 7.18 -15.84
N PRO A 238 -13.09 5.90 -16.10
CA PRO A 238 -14.47 5.40 -16.00
C PRO A 238 -15.15 5.78 -14.69
N GLU A 239 -16.35 6.34 -14.77
CA GLU A 239 -17.19 6.81 -13.65
C GLU A 239 -16.63 7.97 -12.82
N VAL A 240 -15.46 8.48 -13.12
CA VAL A 240 -14.84 9.65 -12.46
C VAL A 240 -14.70 10.84 -13.42
N GLY A 241 -14.37 10.56 -14.70
CA GLY A 241 -14.11 11.58 -15.72
C GLY A 241 -12.63 12.00 -15.77
N LYS A 242 -12.37 13.05 -16.56
CA LYS A 242 -11.00 13.50 -16.84
C LYS A 242 -10.30 14.06 -15.62
N LYS A 243 -9.09 13.58 -15.37
CA LYS A 243 -8.20 14.02 -14.30
C LYS A 243 -6.78 14.16 -14.80
N ASP A 244 -6.07 15.14 -14.26
CA ASP A 244 -4.62 15.24 -14.36
C ASP A 244 -4.00 14.19 -13.44
N MET A 245 -3.00 13.46 -13.94
CA MET A 245 -2.23 12.49 -13.18
C MET A 245 -0.74 12.69 -13.47
N TYR A 246 0.09 12.36 -12.48
CA TYR A 246 1.52 12.60 -12.51
C TYR A 246 2.27 11.32 -12.28
N LEU A 247 3.41 11.16 -12.98
CA LEU A 247 4.30 10.01 -12.81
C LEU A 247 5.04 10.13 -11.48
N LEU A 248 4.97 9.06 -10.69
CA LEU A 248 5.68 8.89 -9.43
C LEU A 248 6.47 7.58 -9.45
N HIS A 249 7.38 7.41 -8.49
CA HIS A 249 7.85 6.08 -8.11
C HIS A 249 6.80 5.42 -7.23
N HIS A 250 6.62 4.09 -7.37
CA HIS A 250 5.77 3.31 -6.48
C HIS A 250 6.28 1.87 -6.35
N GLU A 251 6.02 1.24 -5.19
CA GLU A 251 6.68 0.00 -4.78
C GLU A 251 6.47 -1.17 -5.72
N GLU A 252 5.26 -1.36 -6.25
CA GLU A 252 4.96 -2.51 -7.10
C GLU A 252 5.73 -2.53 -8.41
N ILE A 253 6.28 -1.39 -8.84
CA ILE A 253 7.14 -1.38 -10.03
C ILE A 253 8.32 -2.34 -9.84
N GLU A 254 8.92 -2.40 -8.63
CA GLU A 254 10.03 -3.30 -8.33
C GLU A 254 9.64 -4.76 -8.44
N SER A 255 8.54 -5.13 -7.78
CA SER A 255 8.10 -6.52 -7.74
C SER A 255 7.60 -7.00 -9.10
N LEU A 256 6.88 -6.15 -9.84
CA LEU A 256 6.41 -6.46 -11.19
C LEU A 256 7.55 -6.57 -12.19
N ALA A 257 8.56 -5.69 -12.12
CA ALA A 257 9.76 -5.79 -12.97
C ALA A 257 10.53 -7.10 -12.74
N LYS A 258 10.53 -7.61 -11.51
CA LYS A 258 11.15 -8.88 -11.15
C LYS A 258 10.29 -10.08 -11.56
N ASN A 259 8.96 -10.01 -11.38
CA ASN A 259 8.09 -11.18 -11.39
C ASN A 259 7.26 -11.33 -12.68
N ILE A 260 7.10 -10.26 -13.51
CA ILE A 260 6.39 -10.35 -14.80
C ILE A 260 7.41 -10.55 -15.93
N PRO A 261 7.50 -11.75 -16.53
CA PRO A 261 8.49 -12.05 -17.55
C PRO A 261 8.31 -11.20 -18.80
N GLY A 262 9.41 -10.65 -19.32
CA GLY A 262 9.40 -9.95 -20.62
C GLY A 262 8.84 -8.52 -20.59
N VAL A 263 8.40 -8.02 -19.44
CA VAL A 263 7.88 -6.66 -19.34
C VAL A 263 8.95 -5.63 -19.69
N GLN A 264 8.62 -4.73 -20.61
CA GLN A 264 9.53 -3.72 -21.16
C GLN A 264 9.38 -2.40 -20.44
N ARG A 265 8.15 -2.01 -20.00
CA ARG A 265 7.91 -0.76 -19.32
C ARG A 265 6.83 -0.91 -18.24
N ILE A 266 7.10 -0.34 -17.05
CA ILE A 266 6.14 -0.22 -15.96
C ILE A 266 6.18 1.21 -15.44
N ARG A 267 5.01 1.89 -15.38
CA ARG A 267 4.87 3.25 -14.88
C ARG A 267 3.72 3.32 -13.90
N PHE A 268 3.86 4.19 -12.89
CA PHE A 268 2.81 4.50 -11.94
C PHE A 268 2.39 5.98 -12.06
N PHE A 269 1.09 6.24 -12.01
CA PHE A 269 0.53 7.58 -12.09
C PHE A 269 -0.51 7.77 -10.99
N MET A 270 -0.42 8.89 -10.27
CA MET A 270 -1.39 9.30 -9.25
C MET A 270 -2.02 10.66 -9.62
N THR A 271 -3.30 10.82 -9.29
CA THR A 271 -4.04 12.05 -9.56
C THR A 271 -3.94 13.04 -8.42
N PHE A 272 -3.73 14.32 -8.74
CA PHE A 272 -3.73 15.41 -7.77
C PHE A 272 -4.58 16.59 -8.27
N GLY A 273 -5.35 17.19 -7.34
CA GLY A 273 -6.09 18.41 -7.61
C GLY A 273 -5.19 19.66 -7.55
N GLN A 274 -5.51 20.69 -8.32
CA GLN A 274 -4.73 21.92 -8.37
C GLN A 274 -4.56 22.60 -7.00
N SER A 275 -5.59 22.54 -6.13
CA SER A 275 -5.48 23.07 -4.76
C SER A 275 -4.39 22.36 -3.97
N TYR A 276 -4.36 21.01 -4.04
CA TYR A 276 -3.34 20.21 -3.36
C TYR A 276 -1.93 20.59 -3.84
N LEU A 277 -1.69 20.61 -5.14
CA LEU A 277 -0.39 20.95 -5.74
C LEU A 277 0.09 22.36 -5.35
N THR A 278 -0.83 23.32 -5.33
CA THR A 278 -0.50 24.70 -4.95
C THR A 278 -0.04 24.81 -3.50
N HIS A 279 -0.75 24.16 -2.57
CA HIS A 279 -0.36 24.14 -1.16
C HIS A 279 0.93 23.35 -0.94
N MET A 280 1.06 22.18 -1.59
CA MET A 280 2.26 21.36 -1.54
C MET A 280 3.50 22.17 -1.94
N LYS A 281 3.44 22.87 -3.08
CA LYS A 281 4.55 23.70 -3.56
C LYS A 281 4.89 24.86 -2.61
N CYS A 282 3.87 25.48 -2.00
CA CYS A 282 4.10 26.52 -0.99
C CYS A 282 4.81 25.97 0.24
N LEU A 283 4.36 24.82 0.77
CA LEU A 283 4.93 24.18 1.94
C LEU A 283 6.39 23.72 1.69
N GLU A 284 6.65 23.19 0.50
CA GLU A 284 7.99 22.83 0.05
C GLU A 284 8.92 24.07 0.02
N ASN A 285 8.48 25.15 -0.65
CA ASN A 285 9.27 26.37 -0.81
C ASN A 285 9.64 27.06 0.52
N VAL A 286 8.84 26.89 1.57
CA VAL A 286 9.13 27.44 2.92
C VAL A 286 9.80 26.42 3.85
N GLY A 287 10.18 25.25 3.34
CA GLY A 287 10.88 24.22 4.10
C GLY A 287 10.02 23.41 5.09
N MET A 288 8.68 23.48 5.00
CA MET A 288 7.78 22.73 5.89
C MET A 288 7.76 21.23 5.63
N LEU A 289 8.31 20.76 4.51
CA LEU A 289 8.42 19.33 4.20
C LEU A 289 9.77 18.73 4.65
N SER A 290 10.65 19.53 5.29
CA SER A 290 11.95 19.07 5.74
C SER A 290 11.84 18.06 6.88
N THR A 291 12.62 17.00 6.80
CA THR A 291 12.86 16.02 7.89
C THR A 291 13.98 16.46 8.83
N ALA A 292 14.83 17.40 8.40
CA ALA A 292 15.89 17.94 9.23
C ALA A 292 15.32 18.85 10.35
N PRO A 293 15.74 18.67 11.61
CA PRO A 293 15.24 19.48 12.71
C PRO A 293 15.72 20.93 12.59
N VAL A 294 14.86 21.86 13.04
CA VAL A 294 15.16 23.28 13.15
C VAL A 294 15.02 23.75 14.61
N GLU A 295 15.87 24.64 15.05
CA GLU A 295 15.75 25.19 16.41
C GLU A 295 14.67 26.28 16.44
N PHE A 296 13.75 26.18 17.38
CA PHE A 296 12.71 27.18 17.65
C PHE A 296 12.52 27.36 19.14
N ASN A 297 12.86 28.57 19.68
CA ASN A 297 12.74 28.88 21.10
C ASN A 297 13.46 27.88 22.05
N GLY A 298 14.63 27.39 21.65
CA GLY A 298 15.42 26.43 22.43
C GLY A 298 14.90 25.00 22.40
N GLN A 299 14.04 24.69 21.46
CA GLN A 299 13.53 23.33 21.19
C GLN A 299 13.80 22.93 19.73
N GLU A 300 14.14 21.69 19.49
CA GLU A 300 14.23 21.14 18.15
C GLU A 300 12.84 20.75 17.66
N ILE A 301 12.49 21.18 16.45
CA ILE A 301 11.22 20.87 15.78
C ILE A 301 11.55 20.31 14.39
N VAL A 302 11.00 19.15 14.07
CA VAL A 302 11.05 18.61 12.72
C VAL A 302 9.85 19.15 11.93
N PRO A 303 10.06 19.99 10.89
CA PRO A 303 8.99 20.72 10.19
C PRO A 303 7.85 19.84 9.70
N ILE A 304 8.17 18.71 9.02
CA ILE A 304 7.15 17.80 8.49
C ILE A 304 6.31 17.15 9.60
N GLN A 305 6.91 16.86 10.77
CA GLN A 305 6.18 16.31 11.92
C GLN A 305 5.25 17.34 12.55
N PHE A 306 5.67 18.60 12.57
CA PHE A 306 4.83 19.71 13.03
C PHE A 306 3.67 19.94 12.05
N LEU A 307 3.92 19.93 10.74
CA LEU A 307 2.88 20.01 9.72
C LEU A 307 1.87 18.87 9.85
N LYS A 308 2.33 17.63 10.02
CA LYS A 308 1.47 16.45 10.25
C LYS A 308 0.53 16.65 11.44
N ALA A 309 1.02 17.29 12.53
CA ALA A 309 0.18 17.56 13.70
C ALA A 309 -0.91 18.62 13.46
N LEU A 310 -0.76 19.48 12.44
CA LEU A 310 -1.73 20.50 12.06
C LEU A 310 -2.78 19.99 11.06
N LEU A 311 -2.45 18.96 10.28
CA LEU A 311 -3.35 18.43 9.25
C LEU A 311 -4.48 17.58 9.87
N PRO A 312 -5.67 17.54 9.23
CA PRO A 312 -6.73 16.65 9.64
C PRO A 312 -6.27 15.19 9.64
N ASP A 313 -6.65 14.43 10.67
CA ASP A 313 -6.44 12.98 10.69
C ASP A 313 -7.19 12.36 9.50
N PRO A 314 -6.52 11.61 8.59
CA PRO A 314 -7.14 10.95 7.45
C PRO A 314 -8.34 10.07 7.82
N ALA A 315 -8.33 9.43 9.00
CA ALA A 315 -9.46 8.65 9.49
C ALA A 315 -10.73 9.52 9.73
N SER A 316 -10.57 10.83 9.97
CA SER A 316 -11.68 11.76 10.16
C SER A 316 -12.34 12.23 8.87
N LEU A 317 -11.75 11.92 7.71
CA LEU A 317 -12.26 12.39 6.42
C LEU A 317 -13.45 11.58 5.91
N GLY A 318 -13.66 10.35 6.41
CA GLY A 318 -14.70 9.43 5.94
C GLY A 318 -16.11 10.03 5.81
N PRO A 319 -16.66 10.69 6.85
CA PRO A 319 -18.04 11.19 6.80
C PRO A 319 -18.25 12.33 5.80
N ARG A 320 -17.19 12.97 5.32
CA ARG A 320 -17.27 14.18 4.47
C ARG A 320 -16.72 14.00 3.06
N THR A 321 -15.96 12.93 2.81
CA THR A 321 -15.42 12.68 1.47
C THR A 321 -16.51 12.14 0.55
N VAL A 322 -16.72 12.82 -0.57
CA VAL A 322 -17.70 12.43 -1.60
C VAL A 322 -17.00 12.26 -2.94
N GLY A 323 -17.53 11.39 -3.80
CA GLY A 323 -16.95 11.06 -5.09
C GLY A 323 -16.44 9.63 -5.11
N LYS A 324 -15.67 9.29 -6.14
CA LYS A 324 -15.22 7.93 -6.39
C LYS A 324 -13.72 7.87 -6.61
N THR A 325 -13.13 6.73 -6.28
CA THR A 325 -11.81 6.33 -6.77
C THR A 325 -11.95 5.48 -8.02
N ASN A 326 -10.92 5.45 -8.85
CA ASN A 326 -10.75 4.50 -9.95
C ASN A 326 -9.28 4.11 -10.00
N ILE A 327 -8.96 2.87 -9.60
CA ILE A 327 -7.58 2.40 -9.54
C ILE A 327 -7.46 1.12 -10.37
N GLY A 328 -6.42 1.03 -11.19
CA GLY A 328 -6.22 -0.13 -12.04
C GLY A 328 -5.01 -0.05 -12.95
N CYS A 329 -4.90 -1.00 -13.87
CA CYS A 329 -3.73 -1.14 -14.74
C CYS A 329 -4.14 -1.26 -16.20
N ILE A 330 -3.50 -0.46 -17.06
CA ILE A 330 -3.55 -0.62 -18.50
C ILE A 330 -2.39 -1.50 -18.92
N PHE A 331 -2.72 -2.60 -19.58
CA PHE A 331 -1.75 -3.57 -20.09
C PHE A 331 -1.70 -3.51 -21.61
N THR A 332 -0.48 -3.59 -22.17
CA THR A 332 -0.29 -3.87 -23.60
C THR A 332 0.62 -5.09 -23.75
N GLY A 333 0.40 -5.87 -24.78
CA GLY A 333 1.18 -7.07 -25.02
C GLY A 333 0.65 -7.88 -26.20
N VAL A 334 0.88 -9.18 -26.19
CA VAL A 334 0.50 -10.09 -27.28
C VAL A 334 -0.34 -11.24 -26.75
N LYS A 335 -1.38 -11.61 -27.52
CA LYS A 335 -2.18 -12.84 -27.35
C LYS A 335 -2.39 -13.52 -28.68
N ASP A 336 -2.02 -14.79 -28.80
CA ASP A 336 -2.15 -15.57 -30.04
C ASP A 336 -1.49 -14.87 -31.25
N GLY A 337 -0.32 -14.24 -31.04
CA GLY A 337 0.43 -13.50 -32.05
C GLY A 337 -0.18 -12.15 -32.47
N LYS A 338 -1.16 -11.63 -31.75
CA LYS A 338 -1.79 -10.33 -32.03
C LYS A 338 -1.56 -9.36 -30.88
N GLU A 339 -1.31 -8.11 -31.23
CA GLU A 339 -1.28 -7.03 -30.25
C GLU A 339 -2.64 -6.89 -29.55
N LYS A 340 -2.59 -6.66 -28.27
CA LYS A 340 -3.77 -6.49 -27.42
C LYS A 340 -3.50 -5.44 -26.36
N SER A 341 -4.56 -4.70 -25.98
CA SER A 341 -4.56 -3.83 -24.80
C SER A 341 -5.83 -4.02 -23.99
N ILE A 342 -5.72 -3.98 -22.68
CA ILE A 342 -6.86 -3.99 -21.76
C ILE A 342 -6.62 -3.04 -20.59
N TYR A 343 -7.69 -2.57 -19.98
CA TYR A 343 -7.67 -1.88 -18.70
C TYR A 343 -8.46 -2.70 -17.67
N ILE A 344 -7.80 -3.19 -16.63
CA ILE A 344 -8.44 -3.83 -15.47
C ILE A 344 -8.47 -2.79 -14.36
N TYR A 345 -9.66 -2.50 -13.81
CA TYR A 345 -9.82 -1.45 -12.81
C TYR A 345 -10.95 -1.73 -11.83
N ASN A 346 -10.85 -1.11 -10.66
CA ASN A 346 -11.90 -1.05 -9.65
C ASN A 346 -12.42 0.40 -9.52
N VAL A 347 -13.69 0.54 -9.18
CA VAL A 347 -14.29 1.83 -8.81
C VAL A 347 -14.90 1.71 -7.43
N CYS A 348 -14.52 2.61 -6.52
CA CYS A 348 -15.07 2.69 -5.17
C CYS A 348 -15.74 4.04 -4.92
N ASP A 349 -16.92 4.03 -4.29
CA ASP A 349 -17.60 5.23 -3.83
C ASP A 349 -17.28 5.50 -2.36
N HIS A 350 -16.78 6.70 -2.04
CA HIS A 350 -16.39 7.07 -0.68
C HIS A 350 -17.52 6.94 0.34
N GLN A 351 -18.74 7.33 -0.04
CA GLN A 351 -19.88 7.30 0.88
C GLN A 351 -20.44 5.89 1.08
N GLU A 352 -20.38 5.05 0.07
CA GLU A 352 -20.75 3.63 0.23
C GLU A 352 -19.74 2.90 1.13
N CYS A 353 -18.42 3.15 0.97
CA CYS A 353 -17.41 2.65 1.88
C CYS A 353 -17.64 3.13 3.32
N TYR A 354 -17.97 4.43 3.47
CA TYR A 354 -18.24 4.98 4.81
C TYR A 354 -19.46 4.35 5.47
N LYS A 355 -20.55 4.11 4.74
CA LYS A 355 -21.74 3.42 5.26
C LYS A 355 -21.42 2.00 5.73
N GLU A 356 -20.55 1.31 5.05
CA GLU A 356 -20.22 -0.08 5.36
C GLU A 356 -19.26 -0.20 6.55
N VAL A 357 -18.15 0.56 6.52
CA VAL A 357 -17.03 0.37 7.46
C VAL A 357 -16.58 1.66 8.16
N GLU A 358 -17.34 2.74 8.11
CA GLU A 358 -17.03 4.05 8.69
C GLU A 358 -15.65 4.61 8.25
N SER A 359 -15.23 4.31 7.03
CA SER A 359 -13.95 4.76 6.45
C SER A 359 -14.13 5.21 5.01
N GLN A 360 -13.27 6.12 4.57
CA GLN A 360 -13.24 6.56 3.17
C GLN A 360 -12.68 5.49 2.23
N ALA A 361 -12.88 5.66 0.91
CA ALA A 361 -12.47 4.69 -0.10
C ALA A 361 -10.95 4.40 -0.10
N ILE A 362 -10.08 5.36 0.18
CA ILE A 362 -8.61 5.13 0.20
C ILE A 362 -8.23 4.12 1.30
N SER A 363 -8.79 4.23 2.51
CA SER A 363 -8.58 3.20 3.54
C SER A 363 -9.28 1.88 3.20
N TYR A 364 -10.41 1.94 2.48
CA TYR A 364 -11.18 0.78 2.07
C TYR A 364 -10.46 -0.03 1.01
N THR A 365 -9.94 0.63 -0.02
CA THR A 365 -9.21 -0.02 -1.12
C THR A 365 -7.95 -0.73 -0.64
N THR A 366 -7.30 -0.28 0.43
CA THR A 366 -6.15 -0.95 1.04
C THR A 366 -6.57 -1.99 2.09
N GLY A 367 -7.57 -1.68 2.92
CA GLY A 367 -7.94 -2.56 4.05
C GLY A 367 -8.69 -3.83 3.62
N VAL A 368 -9.47 -3.79 2.54
CA VAL A 368 -10.13 -4.99 1.99
C VAL A 368 -9.11 -6.00 1.46
N PRO A 369 -8.13 -5.61 0.63
CA PRO A 369 -7.06 -6.50 0.19
C PRO A 369 -6.20 -7.06 1.34
N ALA A 370 -5.92 -6.25 2.37
CA ALA A 370 -5.22 -6.71 3.56
C ALA A 370 -5.95 -7.90 4.25
N MET A 371 -7.28 -7.82 4.35
CA MET A 371 -8.08 -8.95 4.83
C MET A 371 -8.04 -10.13 3.85
N ILE A 372 -8.13 -9.88 2.52
CA ILE A 372 -8.12 -10.96 1.51
C ILE A 372 -6.77 -11.68 1.53
N GLY A 373 -5.64 -10.97 1.53
CA GLY A 373 -4.31 -11.57 1.63
C GLY A 373 -4.16 -12.40 2.92
N SER A 374 -4.62 -11.84 4.06
CA SER A 374 -4.66 -12.58 5.32
C SER A 374 -5.50 -13.86 5.21
N MET A 375 -6.67 -13.80 4.57
CA MET A 375 -7.53 -14.95 4.32
C MET A 375 -6.81 -15.99 3.45
N MET A 376 -6.13 -15.60 2.37
CA MET A 376 -5.38 -16.51 1.49
C MET A 376 -4.29 -17.28 2.26
N VAL A 377 -3.56 -16.58 3.14
CA VAL A 377 -2.50 -17.20 3.96
C VAL A 377 -3.09 -18.12 5.01
N VAL A 378 -4.03 -17.68 5.85
CA VAL A 378 -4.55 -18.47 6.96
C VAL A 378 -5.42 -19.66 6.51
N THR A 379 -5.98 -19.61 5.30
CA THR A 379 -6.71 -20.76 4.69
C THR A 379 -5.78 -21.71 3.94
N GLY A 380 -4.51 -21.38 3.77
CA GLY A 380 -3.52 -22.17 3.05
C GLY A 380 -3.57 -22.06 1.53
N GLN A 381 -4.41 -21.17 0.97
CA GLN A 381 -4.49 -20.96 -0.48
C GLN A 381 -3.21 -20.31 -1.03
N TRP A 382 -2.66 -19.35 -0.29
CA TRP A 382 -1.39 -18.68 -0.58
C TRP A 382 -0.38 -18.94 0.54
N LYS A 383 -0.03 -20.21 0.74
CA LYS A 383 0.92 -20.59 1.78
C LYS A 383 2.02 -21.48 1.21
N LYS A 384 3.24 -20.96 1.22
CA LYS A 384 4.47 -21.66 0.89
C LYS A 384 5.64 -21.02 1.63
N PRO A 385 6.64 -21.79 2.11
CA PRO A 385 7.78 -21.22 2.83
C PRO A 385 8.59 -20.25 1.98
N GLY A 386 8.88 -19.05 2.52
CA GLY A 386 9.65 -18.01 1.88
C GLY A 386 8.97 -16.63 1.95
N VAL A 387 9.52 -15.66 1.20
CA VAL A 387 9.03 -14.28 1.09
C VAL A 387 8.55 -14.03 -0.33
N PHE A 388 7.31 -13.60 -0.48
CA PHE A 388 6.64 -13.49 -1.78
C PHE A 388 5.82 -12.21 -1.88
N ASN A 389 5.83 -11.60 -3.07
CA ASN A 389 4.84 -10.62 -3.45
C ASN A 389 3.57 -11.31 -3.96
N VAL A 390 2.44 -10.60 -3.93
CA VAL A 390 1.12 -11.18 -4.23
C VAL A 390 0.99 -11.75 -5.65
N GLU A 391 1.67 -11.19 -6.64
CA GLU A 391 1.66 -11.65 -8.04
C GLU A 391 2.39 -12.99 -8.26
N GLU A 392 3.11 -13.50 -7.26
CA GLU A 392 3.79 -14.80 -7.33
C GLU A 392 2.88 -15.99 -7.01
N PHE A 393 1.59 -15.73 -6.73
CA PHE A 393 0.57 -16.72 -6.45
C PHE A 393 -0.49 -16.79 -7.56
N ASP A 394 -1.36 -17.83 -7.50
CA ASP A 394 -2.51 -17.90 -8.39
C ASP A 394 -3.47 -16.72 -8.11
N PRO A 395 -3.73 -15.84 -9.09
CA PRO A 395 -4.55 -14.65 -8.89
C PRO A 395 -6.05 -14.96 -8.77
N ASP A 396 -6.55 -16.08 -9.34
CA ASP A 396 -7.98 -16.33 -9.48
C ASP A 396 -8.77 -16.28 -8.17
N PRO A 397 -8.36 -16.98 -7.09
CA PRO A 397 -9.10 -16.93 -5.84
C PRO A 397 -9.13 -15.54 -5.19
N TYR A 398 -8.08 -14.76 -5.41
CA TYR A 398 -8.02 -13.39 -4.91
C TYR A 398 -8.94 -12.46 -5.72
N MET A 399 -8.97 -12.60 -7.04
CA MET A 399 -9.87 -11.86 -7.93
C MET A 399 -11.36 -12.16 -7.66
N GLU A 400 -11.69 -13.40 -7.34
CA GLU A 400 -13.03 -13.78 -6.86
C GLU A 400 -13.36 -13.15 -5.51
N ALA A 401 -12.39 -13.13 -4.58
CA ALA A 401 -12.55 -12.54 -3.27
C ALA A 401 -12.75 -11.02 -3.33
N LEU A 402 -12.08 -10.30 -4.25
CA LEU A 402 -12.31 -8.88 -4.48
C LEU A 402 -13.79 -8.58 -4.78
N ASN A 403 -14.39 -9.33 -5.71
CA ASN A 403 -15.81 -9.20 -6.03
C ASN A 403 -16.71 -9.48 -4.82
N LYS A 404 -16.38 -10.49 -4.04
CA LYS A 404 -17.16 -10.90 -2.86
C LYS A 404 -17.10 -9.88 -1.72
N TRP A 405 -15.93 -9.26 -1.52
CA TRP A 405 -15.66 -8.46 -0.32
C TRP A 405 -15.73 -6.94 -0.54
N GLY A 406 -16.22 -6.50 -1.70
CA GLY A 406 -16.59 -5.10 -1.93
C GLY A 406 -15.64 -4.30 -2.83
N LEU A 407 -14.72 -4.98 -3.52
CA LEU A 407 -13.87 -4.38 -4.55
C LEU A 407 -14.12 -5.02 -5.93
N PRO A 408 -15.34 -4.93 -6.49
CA PRO A 408 -15.62 -5.48 -7.80
C PRO A 408 -14.76 -4.80 -8.86
N TRP A 409 -14.17 -5.60 -9.72
CA TRP A 409 -13.32 -5.14 -10.82
C TRP A 409 -13.99 -5.29 -12.17
N LYS A 410 -13.52 -4.53 -13.15
CA LYS A 410 -14.01 -4.48 -14.52
C LYS A 410 -12.84 -4.57 -15.50
N VAL A 411 -13.14 -5.03 -16.71
CA VAL A 411 -12.20 -5.04 -17.85
C VAL A 411 -12.77 -4.17 -18.96
N CYS A 412 -11.95 -3.28 -19.49
CA CYS A 412 -12.21 -2.53 -20.71
C CYS A 412 -11.23 -3.00 -21.78
N GLU A 413 -11.75 -3.50 -22.89
CA GLU A 413 -10.96 -3.88 -24.06
C GLU A 413 -10.62 -2.61 -24.86
N ASP A 414 -9.43 -2.56 -25.46
CA ASP A 414 -8.93 -1.47 -26.28
C ASP A 414 -9.06 -0.08 -25.64
N PRO A 415 -8.54 0.12 -24.39
CA PRO A 415 -8.60 1.41 -23.71
C PRO A 415 -7.76 2.48 -24.42
N GLU A 416 -8.03 3.74 -24.17
CA GLU A 416 -7.10 4.80 -24.53
C GLU A 416 -5.77 4.56 -23.77
N LEU A 417 -4.64 4.61 -24.51
CA LEU A 417 -3.33 4.44 -23.89
C LEU A 417 -2.83 5.75 -23.30
N VAL A 418 -2.06 5.64 -22.22
CA VAL A 418 -1.51 6.81 -21.51
C VAL A 418 -0.50 7.56 -22.37
N LYS A 419 -0.79 8.84 -22.64
CA LYS A 419 0.10 9.77 -23.32
C LYS A 419 0.74 10.68 -22.28
N VAL A 420 2.05 10.78 -22.30
CA VAL A 420 2.82 11.48 -21.27
C VAL A 420 3.58 12.67 -21.91
N TRP A 421 3.62 13.79 -21.19
CA TRP A 421 4.41 14.97 -21.54
C TRP A 421 4.97 15.64 -20.28
N LYS A 422 5.95 16.53 -20.46
CA LYS A 422 6.52 17.27 -19.33
C LYS A 422 5.52 18.30 -18.79
N ALA A 423 5.34 18.32 -17.47
CA ALA A 423 4.36 19.17 -16.80
C ALA A 423 4.62 20.68 -16.97
N ASN A 424 5.86 21.06 -17.30
CA ASN A 424 6.26 22.46 -17.50
C ASN A 424 6.13 22.94 -18.96
N GLU A 425 5.62 22.12 -19.87
CA GLU A 425 5.48 22.42 -21.31
C GLU A 425 4.02 22.74 -21.71
N ASP A 426 3.14 23.01 -20.74
CA ASP A 426 1.73 23.41 -20.92
C ASP A 426 1.56 24.92 -21.19
#